data_c0b55f9442e537d7b1872252f5595c87
#
_entry.id   c0b55f9442e537d7b1872252f5595c87
#
_cell.length_a   1.000
_cell.length_b   1.000
_cell.length_c   1.000
_cell.angle_alpha   90.00
_cell.angle_beta   90.00
_cell.angle_gamma   90.00
#
_symmetry.space_group_name_H-M   'P 1'
#
loop_
_entity.id
_entity.type
_entity.pdbx_description
1 polymer ?
#
loop_
_entity_poly.entity_id
_entity_poly.type
_entity_poly.pdbx_seq_one_letter_code
_entity_poly.pdbx_strand_id
1 'polypeptide(L)'
;MVVAGVATIAVASACGLVTVFFLWRRLPPMTALGLTAACGMAIGAGGLLVQEDVGPASWAVALVVLGVVTPVHARLVFGPSGRGEVVAEGPAAA
;
A
#
# COMPACT_ATOMS: atom_id res chain seq x y z
N MET A 1 -6.46 13.08 -18.87
CA MET A 1 -5.84 12.35 -17.75
C MET A 1 -6.85 11.67 -16.84
N VAL A 2 -8.12 11.95 -17.00
CA VAL A 2 -9.14 11.34 -16.15
C VAL A 2 -9.15 9.81 -16.33
N VAL A 3 -9.11 9.35 -17.58
CA VAL A 3 -9.12 7.89 -17.83
C VAL A 3 -7.88 7.24 -17.23
N ALA A 4 -6.72 7.86 -17.41
CA ALA A 4 -5.49 7.32 -16.85
C ALA A 4 -5.55 7.29 -15.32
N GLY A 5 -6.08 8.35 -14.71
CA GLY A 5 -6.21 8.40 -13.26
C GLY A 5 -7.14 7.33 -12.72
N VAL A 6 -8.31 7.18 -13.35
CA VAL A 6 -9.28 6.17 -12.92
C VAL A 6 -8.71 4.76 -13.10
N ALA A 7 -8.03 4.51 -14.22
CA ALA A 7 -7.42 3.21 -14.47
C ALA A 7 -6.34 2.91 -13.43
N THR A 8 -5.53 3.90 -13.10
CA THR A 8 -4.48 3.75 -12.09
C THR A 8 -5.09 3.40 -10.73
N ILE A 9 -6.13 4.11 -10.34
CA ILE A 9 -6.80 3.85 -9.07
C ILE A 9 -7.37 2.43 -9.06
N ALA A 10 -8.04 2.03 -10.14
CA ALA A 10 -8.65 0.71 -10.22
C ALA A 10 -7.61 -0.41 -10.10
N VAL A 11 -6.53 -0.29 -10.86
CA VAL A 11 -5.46 -1.31 -10.84
C VAL A 11 -4.79 -1.33 -9.48
N ALA A 12 -4.46 -0.17 -8.92
CA ALA A 12 -3.79 -0.10 -7.64
C ALA A 12 -4.68 -0.66 -6.53
N SER A 13 -5.97 -0.36 -6.57
CA SER A 13 -6.91 -0.89 -5.59
C SER A 13 -7.01 -2.40 -5.68
N ALA A 14 -7.10 -2.95 -6.89
CA ALA A 14 -7.16 -4.39 -7.08
C ALA A 14 -5.89 -5.06 -6.57
N CYS A 15 -4.73 -4.50 -6.89
CA CYS A 15 -3.47 -5.05 -6.42
C CYS A 15 -3.35 -4.97 -4.90
N GLY A 16 -3.79 -3.87 -4.32
CA GLY A 16 -3.78 -3.70 -2.87
C GLY A 16 -4.68 -4.70 -2.17
N LEU A 17 -5.88 -4.90 -2.69
CA LEU A 17 -6.81 -5.87 -2.11
C LEU A 17 -6.25 -7.29 -2.18
N VAL A 18 -5.68 -7.66 -3.33
CA VAL A 18 -5.05 -8.97 -3.46
C VAL A 18 -3.92 -9.11 -2.45
N THR A 19 -3.10 -8.08 -2.31
CA THR A 19 -1.98 -8.12 -1.38
C THR A 19 -2.45 -8.33 0.06
N VAL A 20 -3.43 -7.54 0.51
CA VAL A 20 -3.81 -7.62 1.92
C VAL A 20 -4.67 -8.84 2.24
N PHE A 21 -5.47 -9.32 1.28
CA PHE A 21 -6.36 -10.44 1.57
C PHE A 21 -5.75 -11.80 1.26
N PHE A 22 -4.82 -11.87 0.34
CA PHE A 22 -4.26 -13.17 -0.07
C PHE A 22 -2.78 -13.30 0.25
N LEU A 23 -2.01 -12.24 0.15
CA LEU A 23 -0.56 -12.32 0.28
C LEU A 23 -0.02 -11.72 1.57
N TRP A 24 -0.84 -10.99 2.32
CA TRP A 24 -0.35 -10.24 3.46
C TRP A 24 0.45 -11.10 4.43
N ARG A 25 -0.09 -12.28 4.76
CA ARG A 25 0.56 -13.15 5.73
C ARG A 25 1.69 -13.97 5.13
N ARG A 26 1.75 -14.04 3.81
CA ARG A 26 2.80 -14.81 3.15
C ARG A 26 4.03 -13.99 2.83
N LEU A 27 3.88 -12.68 2.78
CA LEU A 27 4.98 -11.81 2.41
C LEU A 27 5.81 -11.44 3.63
N PRO A 28 7.12 -11.25 3.45
CA PRO A 28 7.94 -10.69 4.53
C PRO A 28 7.43 -9.30 4.90
N PRO A 29 7.61 -8.87 6.15
CA PRO A 29 7.09 -7.57 6.57
C PRO A 29 7.56 -6.41 5.70
N MET A 30 8.84 -6.41 5.30
CA MET A 30 9.35 -5.32 4.46
C MET A 30 8.66 -5.31 3.09
N THR A 31 8.49 -6.47 2.50
CA THR A 31 7.84 -6.57 1.19
C THR A 31 6.37 -6.18 1.29
N ALA A 32 5.67 -6.66 2.31
CA ALA A 32 4.26 -6.34 2.48
C ALA A 32 4.06 -4.84 2.68
N LEU A 33 4.87 -4.21 3.52
CA LEU A 33 4.78 -2.77 3.74
C LEU A 33 5.13 -2.00 2.48
N GLY A 34 6.15 -2.45 1.74
CA GLY A 34 6.53 -1.81 0.50
C GLY A 34 5.44 -1.89 -0.56
N LEU A 35 4.80 -3.05 -0.70
CA LEU A 35 3.73 -3.20 -1.67
C LEU A 35 2.51 -2.36 -1.32
N THR A 36 2.13 -2.32 -0.04
CA THR A 36 1.00 -1.48 0.37
C THR A 36 1.32 -0.01 0.21
N ALA A 37 2.55 0.40 0.50
CA ALA A 37 2.97 1.78 0.29
C ALA A 37 2.90 2.14 -1.19
N ALA A 38 3.38 1.25 -2.07
CA ALA A 38 3.34 1.49 -3.50
C ALA A 38 1.90 1.60 -4.00
N CYS A 39 1.01 0.74 -3.52
CA CYS A 39 -0.40 0.80 -3.89
C CYS A 39 -1.04 2.11 -3.44
N GLY A 40 -0.74 2.55 -2.22
CA GLY A 40 -1.25 3.82 -1.70
C GLY A 40 -0.76 5.00 -2.53
N MET A 41 0.51 5.02 -2.86
CA MET A 41 1.06 6.07 -3.70
C MET A 41 0.43 6.07 -5.09
N ALA A 42 0.21 4.88 -5.65
CA ALA A 42 -0.42 4.78 -6.96
C ALA A 42 -1.86 5.29 -6.93
N ILE A 43 -2.60 5.01 -5.88
CA ILE A 43 -3.96 5.53 -5.73
C ILE A 43 -3.92 7.05 -5.63
N GLY A 44 -2.98 7.59 -4.86
CA GLY A 44 -2.83 9.04 -4.75
C GLY A 44 -2.49 9.68 -6.08
N ALA A 45 -1.55 9.09 -6.81
CA ALA A 45 -1.18 9.59 -8.13
C ALA A 45 -2.37 9.55 -9.09
N GLY A 46 -3.16 8.48 -9.05
CA GLY A 46 -4.35 8.37 -9.88
C GLY A 46 -5.35 9.46 -9.57
N GLY A 47 -5.57 9.75 -8.28
CA GLY A 47 -6.47 10.81 -7.88
C GLY A 47 -6.01 12.18 -8.37
N LEU A 48 -4.70 12.44 -8.30
CA LEU A 48 -4.16 13.70 -8.79
C LEU A 48 -4.25 13.80 -10.31
N LEU A 49 -4.08 12.69 -11.01
CA LEU A 49 -4.25 12.69 -12.47
C LEU A 49 -5.68 13.04 -12.86
N VAL A 50 -6.65 12.59 -12.08
CA VAL A 50 -8.05 12.92 -12.33
C VAL A 50 -8.26 14.43 -12.18
N GLN A 51 -7.61 15.05 -11.22
CA GLN A 51 -7.78 16.47 -10.95
C GLN A 51 -7.02 17.38 -11.88
N GLU A 52 -6.20 17.01 -12.66
CA GLU A 52 -5.51 17.77 -13.71
C GLU A 52 -4.75 19.03 -13.27
N ASP A 53 -5.35 19.87 -12.48
CA ASP A 53 -4.73 21.17 -12.15
C ASP A 53 -4.09 21.10 -10.76
N VAL A 54 -3.02 20.32 -10.65
CA VAL A 54 -2.38 20.05 -9.38
C VAL A 54 -0.90 20.40 -9.46
N GLY A 55 -0.42 21.14 -8.49
CA GLY A 55 0.98 21.53 -8.45
C GLY A 55 1.89 20.45 -7.86
N PRO A 56 3.20 20.61 -8.02
CA PRO A 56 4.16 19.62 -7.53
C PRO A 56 4.12 19.43 -6.01
N ALA A 57 3.79 20.48 -5.26
CA ALA A 57 3.69 20.34 -3.80
C ALA A 57 2.58 19.39 -3.42
N SER A 58 1.43 19.45 -4.12
CA SER A 58 0.32 18.54 -3.86
C SER A 58 0.70 17.10 -4.18
N TRP A 59 1.44 16.88 -5.26
CA TRP A 59 1.94 15.56 -5.59
C TRP A 59 2.82 15.02 -4.48
N ALA A 60 3.77 15.81 -4.02
CA ALA A 60 4.68 15.38 -2.98
C ALA A 60 3.93 15.02 -1.69
N VAL A 61 3.03 15.90 -1.26
CA VAL A 61 2.27 15.67 -0.04
C VAL A 61 1.40 14.42 -0.16
N ALA A 62 0.68 14.28 -1.26
CA ALA A 62 -0.22 13.14 -1.43
C ALA A 62 0.54 11.83 -1.47
N LEU A 63 1.65 11.77 -2.20
CA LEU A 63 2.43 10.56 -2.30
C LEU A 63 3.06 10.17 -0.96
N VAL A 64 3.61 11.15 -0.24
CA VAL A 64 4.21 10.86 1.06
C VAL A 64 3.15 10.41 2.06
N VAL A 65 2.04 11.13 2.16
CA VAL A 65 1.00 10.80 3.11
C VAL A 65 0.43 9.42 2.83
N LEU A 66 0.05 9.14 1.59
CA LEU A 66 -0.53 7.84 1.26
C LEU A 66 0.49 6.72 1.33
N GLY A 67 1.74 7.02 0.98
CA GLY A 67 2.80 6.03 1.08
C GLY A 67 3.13 5.62 2.49
N VAL A 68 2.81 6.46 3.48
CA VAL A 68 3.03 6.15 4.90
C VAL A 68 1.76 5.62 5.53
N VAL A 69 0.63 6.28 5.28
CA VAL A 69 -0.64 5.93 5.94
C VAL A 69 -1.14 4.57 5.50
N THR A 70 -1.04 4.26 4.22
CA THR A 70 -1.59 3.00 3.70
C THR A 70 -0.98 1.77 4.37
N PRO A 71 0.35 1.61 4.42
CA PRO A 71 0.91 0.44 5.08
C PRO A 71 0.68 0.44 6.58
N VAL A 72 0.70 1.61 7.23
CA VAL A 72 0.43 1.69 8.65
C VAL A 72 -1.00 1.26 8.95
N HIS A 73 -1.95 1.75 8.17
CA HIS A 73 -3.35 1.38 8.34
C HIS A 73 -3.56 -0.12 8.09
N ALA A 74 -2.94 -0.64 7.05
CA ALA A 74 -3.04 -2.07 6.74
C ALA A 74 -2.52 -2.90 7.89
N ARG A 75 -1.41 -2.51 8.48
CA ARG A 75 -0.86 -3.24 9.60
C ARG A 75 -1.76 -3.16 10.82
N LEU A 76 -2.38 -2.02 11.08
CA LEU A 76 -3.29 -1.89 12.20
C LEU A 76 -4.55 -2.71 12.01
N VAL A 77 -5.04 -2.82 10.79
CA VAL A 77 -6.27 -3.56 10.51
C VAL A 77 -6.02 -5.07 10.42
N PHE A 78 -4.96 -5.46 9.70
CA PHE A 78 -4.70 -6.87 9.41
C PHE A 78 -3.66 -7.50 10.30
N GLY A 79 -3.00 -6.73 11.15
CA GLY A 79 -2.00 -7.23 12.06
C GLY A 79 -0.65 -7.43 11.39
N PRO A 80 0.27 -8.12 12.06
CA PRO A 80 1.61 -8.34 11.52
C PRO A 80 1.55 -9.11 10.21
N SER A 81 2.39 -8.71 9.28
CA SER A 81 2.49 -9.38 8.00
C SER A 81 3.57 -10.44 8.04
N GLY A 82 3.50 -11.36 7.06
CA GLY A 82 4.53 -12.35 6.90
C GLY A 82 4.43 -13.47 7.90
N ARG A 83 5.25 -14.46 7.69
CA ARG A 83 5.26 -15.60 8.56
C ARG A 83 6.32 -15.52 9.63
N GLY A 84 7.05 -14.43 9.62
CA GLY A 84 8.11 -14.25 10.57
C GLY A 84 7.65 -14.29 11.99
N GLU A 85 6.46 -13.79 12.25
CA GLU A 85 5.99 -13.79 13.60
C GLU A 85 5.75 -15.21 14.08
N VAL A 86 5.32 -16.08 13.21
CA VAL A 86 5.12 -17.47 13.58
C VAL A 86 6.44 -18.14 13.87
N VAL A 87 7.41 -17.88 13.03
CA VAL A 87 8.73 -18.44 13.22
C VAL A 87 9.37 -17.88 14.47
N ALA A 88 9.15 -16.61 14.70
CA ALA A 88 9.77 -15.97 15.84
C ALA A 88 9.30 -16.59 17.13
N GLU A 89 8.04 -16.91 17.17
CA GLU A 89 7.65 -17.50 18.38
C GLU A 89 8.10 -18.88 18.42
N GLY A 90 8.19 -19.43 17.31
CA GLY A 90 8.81 -20.65 17.30
C GLY A 90 10.07 -20.59 17.96
N PRO A 91 10.53 -19.72 17.97
CA PRO A 91 11.64 -19.77 18.58
C PRO A 91 11.62 -19.43 19.65
N ALA A 92 10.78 -19.17 19.24
CA ALA A 92 10.95 -19.13 19.76
C ALA A 92 11.32 -19.84 19.84
N ALA A 93 11.12 -19.94 19.52
CA ALA A 93 11.38 -20.54 19.54
C ALA A 93 12.34 -20.66 19.66
N ALA A 94 12.46 -20.42 19.73
CA ALA A 94 13.32 -20.55 20.01
C ALA A 94 13.63 -20.74 20.51
#